data_a25ee1b69906f6f278e436d916b48e39
#
_entry.id   a25ee1b69906f6f278e436d916b48e39
#
_cell.length_a   1.000
_cell.length_b   1.000
_cell.length_c   1.000
_cell.angle_alpha   90.00
_cell.angle_beta   90.00
_cell.angle_gamma   90.00
#
_symmetry.space_group_name_H-M   'P 1'
#
loop_
_entity.id
_entity.type
_entity.pdbx_description
1 polymer ?
#
loop_
_entity_poly.entity_id
_entity_poly.type
_entity_poly.pdbx_seq_one_letter_code
_entity_poly.pdbx_strand_id
1 'polypeptide(L)'
;DFVGHQALVLAAEDPYNTLASFKRLMGRSIDDIDDLQQFNVVEHNAATEPADAAAIIRLATAAGHITPLEASAEILSSLLATAQARLGGSIEGAVITVPAYFDDAQRQATKDAAHLAGVNLLRLINEPTAAAVAYGLDKADDRTVVIYDLGGGTFDVSILQLSDGVFEVLATAGNSS
;
A
#
# COMPACT_ATOMS: atom_id res chain seq x y z
N ASP A 1 8.38 17.86 -2.07
CA ASP A 1 8.46 16.52 -1.49
C ASP A 1 9.19 15.59 -2.46
N PHE A 2 9.89 14.58 -1.92
CA PHE A 2 10.63 13.61 -2.70
C PHE A 2 10.00 12.23 -2.52
N VAL A 3 9.92 11.43 -3.61
CA VAL A 3 9.36 10.08 -3.59
C VAL A 3 10.35 9.08 -4.19
N GLY A 4 10.37 7.88 -3.65
CA GLY A 4 11.18 6.78 -4.13
C GLY A 4 12.67 6.98 -3.89
N HIS A 5 13.51 6.77 -4.90
CA HIS A 5 14.97 6.80 -4.74
C HIS A 5 15.51 8.14 -4.19
N GLN A 6 14.91 9.26 -4.54
CA GLN A 6 15.31 10.57 -4.03
C GLN A 6 15.09 10.69 -2.52
N ALA A 7 13.94 10.21 -2.02
CA ALA A 7 13.67 10.16 -0.58
C ALA A 7 14.61 9.18 0.13
N LEU A 8 14.91 8.04 -0.47
CA LEU A 8 15.80 7.03 0.11
C LEU A 8 17.23 7.57 0.30
N VAL A 9 17.74 8.36 -0.64
CA VAL A 9 19.07 8.99 -0.52
C VAL A 9 19.13 9.96 0.67
N LEU A 10 18.03 10.67 0.94
CA LEU A 10 17.94 11.62 2.05
C LEU A 10 17.67 10.95 3.40
N ALA A 11 17.24 9.69 3.43
CA ALA A 11 16.84 9.00 4.65
C ALA A 11 17.92 8.96 5.75
N ALA A 12 19.20 8.91 5.37
CA ALA A 12 20.32 8.93 6.32
C ALA A 12 20.59 10.33 6.91
N GLU A 13 20.25 11.37 6.17
CA GLU A 13 20.49 12.77 6.58
C GLU A 13 19.28 13.35 7.32
N ASP A 14 18.07 12.95 6.93
CA ASP A 14 16.81 13.42 7.50
C ASP A 14 15.85 12.24 7.76
N PRO A 15 16.17 11.33 8.70
CA PRO A 15 15.33 10.18 9.00
C PRO A 15 13.97 10.56 9.60
N TYR A 16 13.89 11.70 10.28
CA TYR A 16 12.65 12.18 10.89
C TYR A 16 11.57 12.52 9.84
N ASN A 17 11.96 13.08 8.72
CA ASN A 17 11.05 13.47 7.64
C ASN A 17 10.96 12.42 6.52
N THR A 18 11.66 11.28 6.65
CA THR A 18 11.64 10.21 5.67
C THR A 18 10.70 9.10 6.12
N LEU A 19 9.54 9.02 5.47
CA LEU A 19 8.54 8.01 5.78
C LEU A 19 8.78 6.75 4.93
N ALA A 20 8.98 5.61 5.58
CA ALA A 20 9.15 4.31 4.95
C ALA A 20 8.28 3.26 5.62
N SER A 21 7.98 2.17 4.91
CA SER A 21 7.25 1.00 5.44
C SER A 21 5.83 1.27 5.96
N PHE A 22 5.27 2.45 5.75
CA PHE A 22 3.96 2.85 6.25
C PHE A 22 2.77 2.12 5.58
N LYS A 23 3.01 1.31 4.54
CA LYS A 23 2.01 0.38 3.97
C LYS A 23 1.41 -0.54 5.05
N ARG A 24 2.18 -0.89 6.08
CA ARG A 24 1.74 -1.70 7.22
C ARG A 24 0.66 -1.03 8.06
N LEU A 25 0.64 0.30 8.03
CA LEU A 25 -0.26 1.14 8.83
C LEU A 25 -1.56 1.48 8.09
N MET A 26 -1.67 1.11 6.81
CA MET A 26 -2.85 1.41 5.98
C MET A 26 -4.10 0.76 6.54
N GLY A 27 -5.14 1.58 6.80
CA GLY A 27 -6.43 1.10 7.31
C GLY A 27 -6.39 0.49 8.71
N ARG A 28 -5.30 0.74 9.46
CA ARG A 28 -5.12 0.28 10.84
C ARG A 28 -5.35 1.41 11.84
N SER A 29 -5.79 1.04 13.03
CA SER A 29 -5.78 1.90 14.21
C SER A 29 -4.47 1.73 15.00
N ILE A 30 -4.22 2.63 15.94
CA ILE A 30 -3.06 2.51 16.85
C ILE A 30 -3.10 1.20 17.63
N ASP A 31 -4.29 0.73 18.02
CA ASP A 31 -4.46 -0.50 18.80
C ASP A 31 -4.20 -1.78 17.99
N ASP A 32 -4.15 -1.69 16.65
CA ASP A 32 -3.92 -2.83 15.76
C ASP A 32 -2.43 -3.12 15.51
N ILE A 33 -1.51 -2.27 16.02
CA ILE A 33 -0.09 -2.33 15.70
C ILE A 33 0.73 -2.62 16.96
N ASP A 34 1.41 -3.76 16.97
CA ASP A 34 2.24 -4.19 18.11
C ASP A 34 3.53 -3.38 18.26
N ASP A 35 4.13 -2.93 17.16
CA ASP A 35 5.39 -2.16 17.17
C ASP A 35 5.28 -0.88 16.32
N LEU A 36 5.08 0.23 17.02
CA LEU A 36 5.08 1.58 16.44
C LEU A 36 6.43 2.31 16.62
N GLN A 37 7.43 1.71 17.29
CA GLN A 37 8.66 2.40 17.67
C GLN A 37 9.49 2.87 16.46
N GLN A 38 9.35 2.20 15.32
CA GLN A 38 10.01 2.59 14.08
C GLN A 38 9.36 3.79 13.38
N PHE A 39 8.19 4.23 13.86
CA PHE A 39 7.44 5.35 13.29
C PHE A 39 7.34 6.49 14.28
N ASN A 40 7.45 7.72 13.80
CA ASN A 40 7.20 8.92 14.59
C ASN A 40 5.69 9.14 14.73
N VAL A 41 5.01 8.30 15.50
CA VAL A 41 3.55 8.39 15.69
C VAL A 41 3.21 9.53 16.63
N VAL A 42 2.21 10.32 16.26
CA VAL A 42 1.67 11.41 17.05
C VAL A 42 0.66 10.85 18.05
N GLU A 43 0.88 11.13 19.33
CA GLU A 43 -0.11 10.81 20.36
C GLU A 43 -1.39 11.65 20.22
N HIS A 44 -2.53 11.01 20.46
CA HIS A 44 -3.81 11.70 20.48
C HIS A 44 -3.89 12.68 21.66
N ASN A 45 -4.28 13.92 21.37
CA ASN A 45 -4.50 14.93 22.40
C ASN A 45 -6.00 15.06 22.70
N ALA A 46 -6.47 14.34 23.71
CA ALA A 46 -7.88 14.35 24.14
C ALA A 46 -8.41 15.75 24.57
N ALA A 47 -7.53 16.71 24.82
CA ALA A 47 -7.94 18.08 25.18
C ALA A 47 -8.31 18.94 23.96
N THR A 48 -7.79 18.58 22.77
CA THR A 48 -7.92 19.42 21.56
C THR A 48 -8.54 18.68 20.37
N GLU A 49 -8.64 17.36 20.44
CA GLU A 49 -9.06 16.50 19.34
C GLU A 49 -10.29 15.67 19.71
N PRO A 50 -11.20 15.41 18.76
CA PRO A 50 -12.37 14.58 19.00
C PRO A 50 -11.95 13.12 19.29
N ALA A 51 -12.75 12.41 20.07
CA ALA A 51 -12.44 11.07 20.55
C ALA A 51 -12.24 10.03 19.42
N ASP A 52 -12.94 10.20 18.30
CA ASP A 52 -12.82 9.34 17.11
C ASP A 52 -11.48 9.53 16.37
N ALA A 53 -10.81 10.65 16.57
CA ALA A 53 -9.46 10.88 16.05
C ALA A 53 -8.37 10.07 16.79
N ALA A 54 -8.66 9.54 17.98
CA ALA A 54 -7.71 8.75 18.76
C ALA A 54 -7.23 7.47 18.06
N ALA A 55 -8.09 6.87 17.24
CA ALA A 55 -7.76 5.65 16.50
C ALA A 55 -6.93 5.89 15.24
N ILE A 56 -6.85 7.14 14.74
CA ILE A 56 -6.19 7.47 13.49
C ILE A 56 -4.68 7.57 13.71
N ILE A 57 -3.92 6.73 13.01
CA ILE A 57 -2.46 6.82 13.02
C ILE A 57 -2.03 8.07 12.25
N ARG A 58 -1.24 8.92 12.90
CA ARG A 58 -0.62 10.10 12.32
C ARG A 58 0.88 10.07 12.57
N LEU A 59 1.63 10.36 11.53
CA LEU A 59 3.09 10.37 11.55
C LEU A 59 3.55 11.83 11.62
N ALA A 60 4.45 12.13 12.55
CA ALA A 60 5.01 13.47 12.70
C ALA A 60 6.09 13.72 11.65
N THR A 61 6.05 14.89 11.06
CA THR A 61 7.11 15.43 10.21
C THR A 61 7.33 16.91 10.55
N ALA A 62 8.42 17.51 10.08
CA ALA A 62 8.67 18.94 10.26
C ALA A 62 7.62 19.84 9.57
N ALA A 63 6.94 19.33 8.54
CA ALA A 63 5.88 20.03 7.84
C ALA A 63 4.50 19.88 8.50
N GLY A 64 4.38 19.03 9.53
CA GLY A 64 3.14 18.73 10.24
C GLY A 64 2.90 17.23 10.36
N HIS A 65 1.64 16.86 10.50
CA HIS A 65 1.26 15.45 10.63
C HIS A 65 0.71 14.94 9.31
N ILE A 66 1.03 13.68 8.99
CA ILE A 66 0.55 12.99 7.79
C ILE A 66 0.03 11.61 8.17
N THR A 67 -1.09 11.21 7.61
CA THR A 67 -1.61 9.84 7.76
C THR A 67 -0.96 8.88 6.76
N PRO A 68 -0.94 7.56 7.03
CA PRO A 68 -0.48 6.56 6.05
C PRO A 68 -1.23 6.64 4.72
N LEU A 69 -2.52 6.99 4.76
CA LEU A 69 -3.35 7.20 3.57
C LEU A 69 -2.85 8.38 2.73
N GLU A 70 -2.59 9.53 3.35
CA GLU A 70 -2.07 10.72 2.67
C GLU A 70 -0.67 10.46 2.10
N ALA A 71 0.22 9.82 2.87
CA ALA A 71 1.54 9.43 2.38
C ALA A 71 1.46 8.48 1.16
N SER A 72 0.48 7.56 1.16
CA SER A 72 0.23 6.68 0.01
C SER A 72 -0.30 7.46 -1.20
N ALA A 73 -1.15 8.46 -0.97
CA ALA A 73 -1.66 9.32 -2.04
C ALA A 73 -0.53 10.11 -2.72
N GLU A 74 0.45 10.61 -1.96
CA GLU A 74 1.63 11.28 -2.51
C GLU A 74 2.45 10.37 -3.44
N ILE A 75 2.64 9.10 -3.04
CA ILE A 75 3.31 8.12 -3.90
C ILE A 75 2.51 7.87 -5.19
N LEU A 76 1.20 7.66 -5.07
CA LEU A 76 0.33 7.41 -6.22
C LEU A 76 0.29 8.61 -7.17
N SER A 77 0.25 9.84 -6.64
CA SER A 77 0.29 11.07 -7.42
C SER A 77 1.60 11.20 -8.20
N SER A 78 2.74 10.92 -7.54
CA SER A 78 4.06 10.91 -8.18
C SER A 78 4.17 9.86 -9.29
N LEU A 79 3.62 8.66 -9.06
CA LEU A 79 3.57 7.59 -10.07
C LEU A 79 2.69 7.97 -11.25
N LEU A 80 1.51 8.56 -10.99
CA LEU A 80 0.60 9.05 -12.04
C LEU A 80 1.29 10.09 -12.92
N ALA A 81 1.93 11.09 -12.31
CA ALA A 81 2.67 12.12 -13.04
C ALA A 81 3.80 11.52 -13.90
N THR A 82 4.54 10.56 -13.34
CA THR A 82 5.61 9.86 -14.06
C THR A 82 5.07 9.06 -15.24
N ALA A 83 3.95 8.36 -15.06
CA ALA A 83 3.30 7.58 -16.12
C ALA A 83 2.79 8.50 -17.24
N GLN A 84 2.12 9.60 -16.90
CA GLN A 84 1.63 10.57 -17.88
C GLN A 84 2.78 11.18 -18.70
N ALA A 85 3.87 11.53 -18.03
CA ALA A 85 5.05 12.07 -18.72
C ALA A 85 5.69 11.07 -19.68
N ARG A 86 5.76 9.79 -19.29
CA ARG A 86 6.35 8.73 -20.12
C ARG A 86 5.46 8.28 -21.28
N LEU A 87 4.16 8.25 -21.09
CA LEU A 87 3.20 7.83 -22.11
C LEU A 87 2.77 8.98 -23.03
N GLY A 88 3.09 10.21 -22.67
CA GLY A 88 2.82 11.40 -23.48
C GLY A 88 1.34 11.82 -23.50
N GLY A 89 0.58 11.47 -22.47
CA GLY A 89 -0.85 11.80 -22.41
C GLY A 89 -1.50 11.52 -21.07
N SER A 90 -2.79 11.79 -20.96
CA SER A 90 -3.58 11.50 -19.77
C SER A 90 -3.74 9.99 -19.57
N ILE A 91 -3.76 9.56 -18.32
CA ILE A 91 -4.07 8.20 -17.91
C ILE A 91 -5.57 8.11 -17.63
N GLU A 92 -6.28 7.26 -18.34
CA GLU A 92 -7.73 7.07 -18.16
C GLU A 92 -8.08 6.40 -16.84
N GLY A 93 -7.21 5.54 -16.34
CA GLY A 93 -7.37 4.87 -15.06
C GLY A 93 -6.23 3.91 -14.75
N ALA A 94 -6.23 3.39 -13.53
CA ALA A 94 -5.22 2.47 -13.05
C ALA A 94 -5.83 1.26 -12.35
N VAL A 95 -5.15 0.13 -12.43
CA VAL A 95 -5.35 -1.02 -11.58
C VAL A 95 -4.28 -0.97 -10.49
N ILE A 96 -4.70 -1.05 -9.23
CA ILE A 96 -3.79 -1.04 -8.08
C ILE A 96 -3.81 -2.41 -7.42
N THR A 97 -2.64 -2.88 -6.99
CA THR A 97 -2.51 -4.16 -6.31
C THR A 97 -2.46 -3.98 -4.80
N VAL A 98 -3.03 -4.95 -4.09
CA VAL A 98 -2.99 -5.05 -2.63
C VAL A 98 -2.61 -6.45 -2.21
N PRO A 99 -1.98 -6.65 -1.04
CA PRO A 99 -1.75 -7.98 -0.49
C PRO A 99 -3.05 -8.79 -0.40
N ALA A 100 -2.97 -10.09 -0.60
CA ALA A 100 -4.16 -10.95 -0.55
C ALA A 100 -4.82 -10.98 0.84
N TYR A 101 -4.04 -10.77 1.90
CA TYR A 101 -4.52 -10.74 3.29
C TYR A 101 -5.11 -9.38 3.73
N PHE A 102 -5.03 -8.33 2.89
CA PHE A 102 -5.64 -7.05 3.23
C PHE A 102 -7.14 -7.23 3.48
N ASP A 103 -7.58 -6.75 4.64
CA ASP A 103 -8.99 -6.69 5.00
C ASP A 103 -9.72 -5.53 4.31
N ASP A 104 -11.03 -5.43 4.56
CA ASP A 104 -11.86 -4.41 3.90
C ASP A 104 -11.44 -2.98 4.27
N ALA A 105 -10.99 -2.73 5.51
CA ALA A 105 -10.53 -1.41 5.94
C ALA A 105 -9.25 -0.99 5.19
N GLN A 106 -8.29 -1.90 5.05
CA GLN A 106 -7.05 -1.67 4.31
C GLN A 106 -7.30 -1.46 2.81
N ARG A 107 -8.23 -2.25 2.24
CA ARG A 107 -8.66 -2.09 0.84
C ARG A 107 -9.36 -0.76 0.63
N GLN A 108 -10.22 -0.34 1.55
CA GLN A 108 -10.90 0.94 1.48
C GLN A 108 -9.89 2.09 1.60
N ALA A 109 -8.97 2.05 2.56
CA ALA A 109 -7.90 3.04 2.69
C ALA A 109 -7.05 3.17 1.41
N THR A 110 -6.80 2.05 0.71
CA THR A 110 -6.09 2.07 -0.59
C THR A 110 -6.91 2.77 -1.68
N LYS A 111 -8.24 2.54 -1.72
CA LYS A 111 -9.14 3.25 -2.66
C LYS A 111 -9.19 4.74 -2.37
N ASP A 112 -9.27 5.11 -1.09
CA ASP A 112 -9.32 6.50 -0.64
C ASP A 112 -8.01 7.23 -0.96
N ALA A 113 -6.86 6.57 -0.79
CA ALA A 113 -5.56 7.10 -1.19
C ALA A 113 -5.48 7.33 -2.72
N ALA A 114 -5.99 6.39 -3.52
CA ALA A 114 -6.06 6.54 -4.97
C ALA A 114 -6.96 7.73 -5.38
N HIS A 115 -8.11 7.86 -4.71
CA HIS A 115 -9.01 8.99 -4.94
C HIS A 115 -8.36 10.33 -4.56
N LEU A 116 -7.71 10.41 -3.41
CA LEU A 116 -6.99 11.59 -2.94
C LEU A 116 -5.86 12.00 -3.91
N ALA A 117 -5.19 11.01 -4.50
CA ALA A 117 -4.15 11.22 -5.52
C ALA A 117 -4.69 11.62 -6.89
N GLY A 118 -6.01 11.68 -7.08
CA GLY A 118 -6.64 11.96 -8.39
C GLY A 118 -6.54 10.80 -9.38
N VAL A 119 -6.26 9.58 -8.91
CA VAL A 119 -6.21 8.37 -9.74
C VAL A 119 -7.62 7.83 -9.94
N ASN A 120 -8.05 7.70 -11.21
CA ASN A 120 -9.25 6.94 -11.52
C ASN A 120 -8.99 5.45 -11.32
N LEU A 121 -9.38 4.90 -10.17
CA LEU A 121 -9.17 3.51 -9.83
C LEU A 121 -10.17 2.61 -10.57
N LEU A 122 -9.69 1.82 -11.53
CA LEU A 122 -10.50 0.87 -12.28
C LEU A 122 -10.80 -0.39 -11.46
N ARG A 123 -9.79 -0.90 -10.75
CA ARG A 123 -9.92 -2.11 -9.94
C ARG A 123 -8.78 -2.22 -8.92
N LEU A 124 -9.09 -2.83 -7.75
CA LEU A 124 -8.08 -3.45 -6.89
C LEU A 124 -8.00 -4.94 -7.22
N ILE A 125 -6.77 -5.46 -7.34
CA ILE A 125 -6.52 -6.89 -7.47
C ILE A 125 -5.49 -7.35 -6.44
N ASN A 126 -5.50 -8.64 -6.11
CA ASN A 126 -4.51 -9.19 -5.19
C ASN A 126 -3.12 -9.25 -5.85
N GLU A 127 -2.08 -8.89 -5.13
CA GLU A 127 -0.69 -8.94 -5.60
C GLU A 127 -0.31 -10.32 -6.16
N PRO A 128 -0.60 -11.45 -5.49
CA PRO A 128 -0.30 -12.77 -6.06
C PRO A 128 -1.08 -13.07 -7.35
N THR A 129 -2.31 -12.58 -7.49
CA THR A 129 -3.08 -12.71 -8.73
C THR A 129 -2.43 -11.91 -9.86
N ALA A 130 -2.01 -10.69 -9.59
CA ALA A 130 -1.31 -9.87 -10.57
C ALA A 130 0.01 -10.50 -11.02
N ALA A 131 0.77 -11.08 -10.09
CA ALA A 131 2.00 -11.82 -10.41
C ALA A 131 1.73 -13.04 -11.29
N ALA A 132 0.68 -13.81 -10.98
CA ALA A 132 0.28 -14.97 -11.79
C ALA A 132 -0.11 -14.56 -13.22
N VAL A 133 -0.88 -13.48 -13.38
CA VAL A 133 -1.25 -12.93 -14.70
C VAL A 133 -0.02 -12.45 -15.46
N ALA A 134 0.88 -11.73 -14.81
CA ALA A 134 2.11 -11.23 -15.43
C ALA A 134 3.02 -12.37 -15.92
N TYR A 135 2.96 -13.52 -15.27
CA TYR A 135 3.67 -14.74 -15.67
C TYR A 135 2.95 -15.53 -16.78
N GLY A 136 1.78 -15.07 -17.23
CA GLY A 136 0.99 -15.69 -18.29
C GLY A 136 0.22 -16.94 -17.85
N LEU A 137 -0.01 -17.10 -16.54
CA LEU A 137 -0.72 -18.27 -16.02
C LEU A 137 -2.23 -18.19 -16.29
N ASP A 138 -2.77 -17.03 -16.63
CA ASP A 138 -4.16 -16.85 -17.06
C ASP A 138 -4.55 -17.62 -18.33
N LYS A 139 -3.53 -18.03 -19.12
CA LYS A 139 -3.67 -18.81 -20.36
C LYS A 139 -3.30 -20.27 -20.19
N ALA A 140 -3.02 -20.69 -18.95
CA ALA A 140 -2.58 -22.04 -18.67
C ALA A 140 -3.77 -22.94 -18.32
N ASP A 141 -3.56 -24.28 -18.42
CA ASP A 141 -4.51 -25.29 -17.93
C ASP A 141 -4.71 -25.19 -16.42
N ASP A 142 -5.79 -25.75 -15.92
CA ASP A 142 -6.10 -25.81 -14.50
C ASP A 142 -4.93 -26.32 -13.67
N ARG A 143 -4.56 -25.58 -12.65
CA ARG A 143 -3.44 -25.91 -11.78
C ARG A 143 -3.47 -25.16 -10.46
N THR A 144 -2.76 -25.70 -9.48
CA THR A 144 -2.45 -25.00 -8.23
C THR A 144 -1.02 -24.46 -8.33
N VAL A 145 -0.84 -23.19 -7.96
CA VAL A 145 0.45 -22.53 -7.96
C VAL A 145 0.74 -21.89 -6.61
N VAL A 146 2.01 -21.77 -6.29
CA VAL A 146 2.49 -21.02 -5.13
C VAL A 146 3.17 -19.76 -5.65
N ILE A 147 2.72 -18.61 -5.16
CA ILE A 147 3.35 -17.32 -5.39
C ILE A 147 4.16 -16.96 -4.15
N TYR A 148 5.43 -16.74 -4.35
CA TYR A 148 6.38 -16.35 -3.32
C TYR A 148 6.82 -14.92 -3.61
N ASP A 149 6.33 -13.98 -2.81
CA ASP A 149 6.58 -12.54 -2.99
C ASP A 149 7.44 -12.02 -1.83
N LEU A 150 8.72 -11.78 -2.13
CA LEU A 150 9.68 -11.20 -1.20
C LEU A 150 10.01 -9.78 -1.63
N GLY A 151 9.32 -8.83 -1.03
CA GLY A 151 9.51 -7.40 -1.26
C GLY A 151 10.53 -6.76 -0.31
N GLY A 152 10.63 -5.44 -0.39
CA GLY A 152 11.50 -4.64 0.48
C GLY A 152 10.94 -4.40 1.88
N GLY A 153 9.66 -4.61 2.10
CA GLY A 153 8.98 -4.34 3.38
C GLY A 153 8.07 -5.46 3.86
N THR A 154 7.71 -6.39 2.99
CA THR A 154 6.84 -7.53 3.32
C THR A 154 7.35 -8.80 2.65
N PHE A 155 7.00 -9.92 3.24
CA PHE A 155 7.16 -11.24 2.67
C PHE A 155 5.80 -11.94 2.67
N ASP A 156 5.37 -12.38 1.50
CA ASP A 156 4.06 -12.97 1.28
C ASP A 156 4.17 -14.27 0.50
N VAL A 157 3.45 -15.30 0.96
CA VAL A 157 3.29 -16.57 0.24
C VAL A 157 1.80 -16.83 0.06
N SER A 158 1.38 -17.08 -1.16
CA SER A 158 -0.01 -17.37 -1.48
C SER A 158 -0.13 -18.63 -2.33
N ILE A 159 -1.13 -19.44 -2.03
CA ILE A 159 -1.50 -20.61 -2.83
C ILE A 159 -2.73 -20.22 -3.63
N LEU A 160 -2.64 -20.30 -4.95
CA LEU A 160 -3.72 -20.00 -5.87
C LEU A 160 -4.12 -21.25 -6.63
N GLN A 161 -5.44 -21.45 -6.75
CA GLN A 161 -6.02 -22.38 -7.73
C GLN A 161 -6.38 -21.58 -8.97
N LEU A 162 -5.90 -22.04 -10.12
CA LEU A 162 -6.35 -21.57 -11.41
C LEU A 162 -7.33 -22.62 -11.97
N SER A 163 -8.52 -22.19 -12.31
CA SER A 163 -9.52 -23.02 -12.97
C SER A 163 -10.39 -22.18 -13.90
N ASP A 164 -10.55 -22.60 -15.14
CA ASP A 164 -11.35 -21.89 -16.15
C ASP A 164 -10.99 -20.41 -16.31
N GLY A 165 -9.71 -20.03 -16.15
CA GLY A 165 -9.23 -18.65 -16.23
C GLY A 165 -9.53 -17.79 -14.99
N VAL A 166 -10.07 -18.39 -13.93
CA VAL A 166 -10.33 -17.74 -12.64
C VAL A 166 -9.21 -18.09 -11.65
N PHE A 167 -8.71 -17.08 -10.95
CA PHE A 167 -7.75 -17.25 -9.85
C PHE A 167 -8.49 -17.19 -8.51
N GLU A 168 -8.42 -18.27 -7.76
CA GLU A 168 -8.91 -18.35 -6.40
C GLU A 168 -7.72 -18.42 -5.43
N VAL A 169 -7.70 -17.56 -4.43
CA VAL A 169 -6.70 -17.60 -3.36
C VAL A 169 -7.14 -18.61 -2.32
N LEU A 170 -6.51 -19.79 -2.30
CA LEU A 170 -6.82 -20.86 -1.35
C LEU A 170 -6.27 -20.59 0.04
N ALA A 171 -5.06 -20.02 0.10
CA ALA A 171 -4.42 -19.66 1.35
C ALA A 171 -3.41 -18.53 1.10
N THR A 172 -3.21 -17.70 2.11
CA THR A 172 -2.16 -16.70 2.13
C THR A 172 -1.54 -16.63 3.52
N ALA A 173 -0.24 -16.43 3.57
CA ALA A 173 0.50 -16.17 4.79
C ALA A 173 1.60 -15.16 4.46
N GLY A 174 1.95 -14.33 5.43
CA GLY A 174 2.97 -13.32 5.22
C GLY A 174 3.46 -12.76 6.53
N ASN A 175 4.53 -12.00 6.45
CA ASN A 175 5.07 -11.23 7.55
C ASN A 175 5.25 -9.78 7.09
N SER A 176 4.58 -8.89 7.79
CA SER A 176 4.68 -7.44 7.62
C SER A 176 5.45 -6.76 8.75
N SER A 177 6.14 -7.56 9.58
CA SER A 177 6.96 -7.09 10.69
C SER A 177 8.37 -6.75 10.27
#